data_62230ef1b2c89ef088cf54a42aac84fa
#
_entry.id   62230ef1b2c89ef088cf54a42aac84fa
#
_cell.length_a   1.000
_cell.length_b   1.000
_cell.length_c   1.000
_cell.angle_alpha   90.00
_cell.angle_beta   90.00
_cell.angle_gamma   90.00
#
_symmetry.space_group_name_H-M   'P 1'
#
loop_
_entity.id
_entity.type
_entity.pdbx_description
1 polymer ?
#
loop_
_entity_poly.entity_id
_entity_poly.type
_entity_poly.pdbx_seq_one_letter_code
_entity_poly.pdbx_strand_id
1 'polypeptide(L)'
;MTDWDRDRALERIEDLVETVETETMPVPVREIWVFGDVALGLDPVEHLDVYVTKDLLLDGDETREDEFVDSHGIQGVGKTVRAAWATEHPEYLRATTSGYAAPEKCLAAHLLSGDEPVHLEVCNTGFEDNVTQRLQGALARESYEEILDPRGVCLWLDGRRSTSAFEKLRNGELVFPTLPDALEMLGLDREQAQQAADAVEQFRDQQDGISVRGDVVSGFIPDDATSDGMR
;
A
#
# COMPACT_ATOMS: atom_id res chain seq x y z
N MET A 1 -0.86 -10.14 19.49
CA MET A 1 -0.80 -10.14 18.02
C MET A 1 -1.38 -11.45 17.55
N THR A 2 -2.31 -11.44 16.63
CA THR A 2 -2.82 -12.66 16.02
C THR A 2 -2.06 -12.83 14.72
N ASP A 3 -0.96 -13.57 14.78
CA ASP A 3 -0.23 -13.94 13.58
C ASP A 3 -1.19 -14.67 12.65
N TRP A 4 -1.20 -14.30 11.39
CA TRP A 4 -1.99 -14.99 10.40
C TRP A 4 -1.20 -16.21 9.90
N ASP A 5 -1.89 -17.33 9.69
CA ASP A 5 -1.34 -18.35 8.84
C ASP A 5 -1.29 -17.85 7.39
N ARG A 6 -0.43 -18.46 6.61
CA ARG A 6 -0.22 -18.07 5.23
C ARG A 6 -1.48 -18.22 4.37
N ASP A 7 -2.29 -19.24 4.62
CA ASP A 7 -3.50 -19.49 3.84
C ASP A 7 -4.51 -18.35 4.04
N ARG A 8 -4.69 -17.90 5.28
CA ARG A 8 -5.54 -16.74 5.60
C ARG A 8 -5.04 -15.45 4.95
N ALA A 9 -3.72 -15.23 4.94
CA ALA A 9 -3.16 -14.06 4.27
C ALA A 9 -3.38 -14.10 2.76
N LEU A 10 -3.28 -15.28 2.14
CA LEU A 10 -3.57 -15.47 0.72
C LEU A 10 -5.07 -15.29 0.40
N GLU A 11 -5.97 -15.82 1.22
CA GLU A 11 -7.40 -15.57 1.08
C GLU A 11 -7.70 -14.08 1.15
N ARG A 12 -7.10 -13.39 2.12
CA ARG A 12 -7.32 -11.96 2.31
C ARG A 12 -6.85 -11.11 1.11
N ILE A 13 -5.69 -11.41 0.53
CA ILE A 13 -5.25 -10.68 -0.66
C ILE A 13 -6.10 -11.01 -1.89
N GLU A 14 -6.65 -12.20 -1.97
CA GLU A 14 -7.61 -12.55 -3.02
C GLU A 14 -8.89 -11.74 -2.90
N ASP A 15 -9.43 -11.57 -1.69
CA ASP A 15 -10.59 -10.74 -1.41
C ASP A 15 -10.33 -9.27 -1.80
N LEU A 16 -9.13 -8.75 -1.48
CA LEU A 16 -8.75 -7.39 -1.88
C LEU A 16 -8.76 -7.22 -3.40
N VAL A 17 -8.19 -8.18 -4.13
CA VAL A 17 -8.16 -8.13 -5.60
C VAL A 17 -9.55 -8.33 -6.18
N GLU A 18 -10.38 -9.22 -5.60
CA GLU A 18 -11.76 -9.42 -6.02
C GLU A 18 -12.61 -8.16 -5.81
N THR A 19 -12.44 -7.46 -4.69
CA THR A 19 -13.10 -6.18 -4.43
C THR A 19 -12.75 -5.15 -5.52
N VAL A 20 -11.47 -5.03 -5.88
CA VAL A 20 -11.03 -4.12 -6.94
C VAL A 20 -11.55 -4.54 -8.32
N GLU A 21 -11.70 -5.84 -8.57
CA GLU A 21 -12.18 -6.38 -9.83
C GLU A 21 -13.69 -6.20 -10.03
N THR A 22 -14.47 -6.29 -8.95
CA THR A 22 -15.93 -6.40 -9.02
C THR A 22 -16.69 -5.17 -8.55
N GLU A 23 -16.06 -4.29 -7.77
CA GLU A 23 -16.69 -3.11 -7.22
C GLU A 23 -16.19 -1.82 -7.86
N THR A 24 -17.02 -0.78 -7.83
CA THR A 24 -16.57 0.57 -8.22
C THR A 24 -15.73 1.15 -7.10
N MET A 25 -14.44 1.35 -7.36
CA MET A 25 -13.52 1.90 -6.37
C MET A 25 -13.72 3.40 -6.16
N PRO A 26 -13.49 3.93 -4.95
CA PRO A 26 -13.53 5.38 -4.70
C PRO A 26 -12.47 6.14 -5.50
N VAL A 27 -11.40 5.45 -5.87
CA VAL A 27 -10.36 5.91 -6.79
C VAL A 27 -9.95 4.72 -7.64
N PRO A 28 -9.76 4.88 -8.97
CA PRO A 28 -9.32 3.78 -9.80
C PRO A 28 -8.01 3.15 -9.33
N VAL A 29 -7.94 1.84 -9.36
CA VAL A 29 -6.73 1.07 -9.03
C VAL A 29 -6.12 0.54 -10.31
N ARG A 30 -4.84 0.87 -10.54
CA ARG A 30 -4.08 0.42 -11.69
C ARG A 30 -3.26 -0.83 -11.41
N GLU A 31 -2.64 -0.90 -10.22
CA GLU A 31 -1.81 -2.04 -9.84
C GLU A 31 -2.08 -2.46 -8.41
N ILE A 32 -1.99 -3.78 -8.15
CA ILE A 32 -1.89 -4.35 -6.80
C ILE A 32 -0.71 -5.29 -6.78
N TRP A 33 0.18 -5.06 -5.83
CA TRP A 33 1.33 -5.91 -5.57
C TRP A 33 1.31 -6.38 -4.12
N VAL A 34 1.85 -7.55 -3.87
CA VAL A 34 2.21 -8.01 -2.53
C VAL A 34 3.71 -8.13 -2.43
N PHE A 35 4.25 -7.84 -1.27
CA PHE A 35 5.68 -7.98 -0.95
C PHE A 35 5.84 -8.50 0.48
N GLY A 36 7.04 -8.57 1.01
CA GLY A 36 7.25 -9.04 2.38
C GLY A 36 6.86 -10.50 2.60
N ASP A 37 6.31 -10.82 3.76
CA ASP A 37 6.13 -12.18 4.27
C ASP A 37 5.38 -13.11 3.30
N VAL A 38 4.25 -12.65 2.77
CA VAL A 38 3.42 -13.45 1.84
C VAL A 38 4.18 -13.75 0.56
N ALA A 39 4.84 -12.75 -0.04
CA ALA A 39 5.62 -12.92 -1.26
C ALA A 39 6.81 -13.86 -1.04
N LEU A 40 7.48 -13.76 0.11
CA LEU A 40 8.62 -14.57 0.49
C LEU A 40 8.24 -16.00 0.93
N GLY A 41 6.96 -16.28 1.07
CA GLY A 41 6.49 -17.62 1.45
C GLY A 41 6.65 -17.94 2.94
N LEU A 42 6.69 -16.92 3.80
CA LEU A 42 6.81 -17.09 5.24
C LEU A 42 5.49 -17.57 5.86
N ASP A 43 5.60 -18.32 6.96
CA ASP A 43 4.50 -18.80 7.78
C ASP A 43 5.00 -18.94 9.24
N PRO A 44 4.47 -18.22 10.21
CA PRO A 44 3.33 -17.29 10.09
C PRO A 44 3.64 -16.02 9.30
N VAL A 45 2.59 -15.32 8.88
CA VAL A 45 2.63 -14.00 8.28
C VAL A 45 2.40 -12.98 9.38
N GLU A 46 3.39 -12.17 9.67
CA GLU A 46 3.28 -11.12 10.69
C GLU A 46 2.53 -9.92 10.15
N HIS A 47 2.84 -9.53 8.89
CA HIS A 47 2.19 -8.42 8.19
C HIS A 47 1.85 -8.81 6.76
N LEU A 48 0.67 -8.43 6.31
CA LEU A 48 0.28 -8.48 4.90
C LEU A 48 0.64 -7.15 4.23
N ASP A 49 1.78 -7.14 3.54
CA ASP A 49 2.28 -5.96 2.84
C ASP A 49 1.66 -5.86 1.44
N VAL A 50 0.85 -4.83 1.22
CA VAL A 50 0.13 -4.59 -0.03
C VAL A 50 0.48 -3.20 -0.57
N TYR A 51 0.85 -3.15 -1.84
CA TYR A 51 1.07 -1.90 -2.56
C TYR A 51 0.00 -1.72 -3.63
N VAL A 52 -0.63 -0.55 -3.63
CA VAL A 52 -1.69 -0.18 -4.57
C VAL A 52 -1.27 1.06 -5.35
N THR A 53 -1.27 0.96 -6.67
CA THR A 53 -1.12 2.13 -7.53
C THR A 53 -2.50 2.67 -7.88
N LYS A 54 -2.80 3.90 -7.43
CA LYS A 54 -4.04 4.59 -7.79
C LYS A 54 -3.86 5.38 -9.09
N ASP A 55 -4.90 5.42 -9.91
CA ASP A 55 -4.93 6.21 -11.13
C ASP A 55 -5.82 7.45 -10.93
N LEU A 56 -5.21 8.56 -10.60
CA LEU A 56 -5.92 9.82 -10.36
C LEU A 56 -6.27 10.57 -11.65
N LEU A 57 -5.70 10.16 -12.77
CA LEU A 57 -5.92 10.81 -14.06
C LEU A 57 -6.96 10.08 -14.90
N LEU A 58 -7.44 8.90 -14.43
CA LEU A 58 -8.42 8.07 -15.13
C LEU A 58 -8.04 7.82 -16.60
N ASP A 59 -6.74 7.77 -16.89
CA ASP A 59 -6.16 7.73 -18.24
C ASP A 59 -6.64 8.88 -19.16
N GLY A 60 -7.16 9.97 -18.60
CA GLY A 60 -7.74 11.09 -19.32
C GLY A 60 -9.15 10.82 -19.86
N ASP A 61 -9.85 9.82 -19.35
CA ASP A 61 -11.22 9.49 -19.75
C ASP A 61 -12.25 10.30 -18.94
N GLU A 62 -12.80 11.33 -19.56
CA GLU A 62 -13.80 12.23 -18.94
C GLU A 62 -15.08 11.47 -18.53
N THR A 63 -15.44 10.39 -19.22
CA THR A 63 -16.64 9.61 -18.88
C THR A 63 -16.47 8.86 -17.58
N ARG A 64 -15.28 8.32 -17.34
CA ARG A 64 -14.92 7.68 -16.07
C ARG A 64 -14.83 8.70 -14.94
N GLU A 65 -14.34 9.91 -15.23
CA GLU A 65 -14.32 10.99 -14.23
C GLU A 65 -15.73 11.32 -13.75
N ASP A 66 -16.69 11.49 -14.66
CA ASP A 66 -18.10 11.76 -14.34
C ASP A 66 -18.70 10.63 -13.50
N GLU A 67 -18.44 9.37 -13.83
CA GLU A 67 -18.88 8.20 -13.07
C GLU A 67 -18.34 8.21 -11.63
N PHE A 68 -17.06 8.51 -11.45
CA PHE A 68 -16.44 8.60 -10.13
C PHE A 68 -16.94 9.81 -9.34
N VAL A 69 -17.19 10.94 -9.98
CA VAL A 69 -17.81 12.11 -9.35
C VAL A 69 -19.20 11.77 -8.82
N ASP A 70 -20.01 11.09 -9.60
CA ASP A 70 -21.38 10.73 -9.24
C ASP A 70 -21.42 9.66 -8.14
N SER A 71 -20.54 8.65 -8.21
CA SER A 71 -20.54 7.51 -7.29
C SER A 71 -19.81 7.80 -5.98
N HIS A 72 -18.75 8.57 -6.02
CA HIS A 72 -17.84 8.78 -4.87
C HIS A 72 -17.65 10.25 -4.51
N GLY A 73 -18.22 11.18 -5.27
CA GLY A 73 -18.10 12.60 -5.02
C GLY A 73 -16.68 13.14 -5.20
N ILE A 74 -15.96 12.68 -6.22
CA ILE A 74 -14.62 13.19 -6.56
C ILE A 74 -14.75 14.64 -7.01
N GLN A 75 -13.99 15.52 -6.37
CA GLN A 75 -13.90 16.91 -6.78
C GLN A 75 -12.50 17.23 -7.28
N GLY A 76 -12.35 17.15 -8.57
CA GLY A 76 -11.07 17.37 -9.23
C GLY A 76 -10.16 16.15 -9.15
N VAL A 77 -9.73 15.72 -10.30
CA VAL A 77 -8.81 14.60 -10.47
C VAL A 77 -7.57 14.83 -9.60
N GLY A 78 -7.31 13.88 -8.73
CA GLY A 78 -6.07 13.82 -8.01
C GLY A 78 -5.97 14.55 -6.69
N LYS A 79 -7.03 15.13 -6.14
CA LYS A 79 -6.92 15.91 -4.91
C LYS A 79 -7.65 15.32 -3.71
N THR A 80 -8.97 15.18 -3.81
CA THR A 80 -9.79 14.74 -2.67
C THR A 80 -11.02 14.00 -3.15
N VAL A 81 -11.53 13.13 -2.32
CA VAL A 81 -12.74 12.35 -2.54
C VAL A 81 -13.76 12.71 -1.47
N ARG A 82 -15.00 12.97 -1.87
CA ARG A 82 -16.12 13.07 -0.94
C ARG A 82 -16.65 11.65 -0.71
N ALA A 83 -16.25 11.05 0.40
CA ALA A 83 -16.61 9.67 0.67
C ALA A 83 -17.59 9.58 1.83
N ALA A 84 -18.71 8.90 1.60
CA ALA A 84 -19.72 8.66 2.65
C ALA A 84 -19.12 7.89 3.83
N TRP A 85 -18.27 6.93 3.57
CA TRP A 85 -17.59 6.14 4.60
C TRP A 85 -16.51 6.92 5.37
N ALA A 86 -16.16 8.14 4.96
CA ALA A 86 -15.31 9.02 5.77
C ALA A 86 -15.88 9.29 7.16
N THR A 87 -17.20 9.20 7.30
CA THR A 87 -17.90 9.36 8.59
C THR A 87 -17.88 8.06 9.40
N GLU A 88 -17.76 6.93 8.75
CA GLU A 88 -17.78 5.60 9.37
C GLU A 88 -16.38 5.14 9.80
N HIS A 89 -15.33 5.70 9.18
CA HIS A 89 -13.93 5.36 9.42
C HIS A 89 -13.07 6.60 9.75
N PRO A 90 -13.41 7.36 10.81
CA PRO A 90 -12.68 8.58 11.15
C PRO A 90 -11.20 8.33 11.52
N GLU A 91 -10.87 7.14 11.97
CA GLU A 91 -9.52 6.70 12.30
C GLU A 91 -8.59 6.65 11.07
N TYR A 92 -9.15 6.32 9.90
CA TYR A 92 -8.41 6.29 8.63
C TYR A 92 -8.55 7.60 7.84
N LEU A 93 -9.60 8.36 8.14
CA LEU A 93 -10.04 9.46 7.30
C LEU A 93 -9.98 10.77 8.07
N ARG A 94 -8.89 11.51 7.92
CA ARG A 94 -8.92 12.93 8.23
C ARG A 94 -9.68 13.66 7.11
N ALA A 95 -11.02 13.71 7.23
CA ALA A 95 -11.78 14.60 6.40
C ALA A 95 -11.36 16.04 6.71
N THR A 96 -11.22 16.86 5.67
CA THR A 96 -11.14 18.30 5.86
C THR A 96 -12.47 18.79 6.45
N THR A 97 -12.49 19.99 7.01
CA THR A 97 -13.74 20.62 7.52
C THR A 97 -14.85 20.73 6.47
N SER A 98 -14.52 20.57 5.19
CA SER A 98 -15.46 20.51 4.07
C SER A 98 -15.98 19.09 3.75
N GLY A 99 -15.56 18.06 4.48
CA GLY A 99 -16.02 16.68 4.31
C GLY A 99 -15.33 15.88 3.20
N TYR A 100 -14.14 16.30 2.77
CA TYR A 100 -13.34 15.60 1.77
C TYR A 100 -12.18 14.86 2.42
N ALA A 101 -11.87 13.66 1.91
CA ALA A 101 -10.78 12.83 2.37
C ALA A 101 -9.71 12.64 1.28
N ALA A 102 -8.50 12.28 1.69
CA ALA A 102 -7.44 11.94 0.77
C ALA A 102 -7.76 10.62 0.04
N PRO A 103 -7.45 10.50 -1.25
CA PRO A 103 -7.76 9.31 -2.05
C PRO A 103 -7.24 8.00 -1.45
N GLU A 104 -6.00 7.98 -0.95
CA GLU A 104 -5.38 6.84 -0.31
C GLU A 104 -6.16 6.35 0.92
N LYS A 105 -6.74 7.29 1.66
CA LYS A 105 -7.55 6.96 2.85
C LYS A 105 -8.92 6.42 2.48
N CYS A 106 -9.49 6.93 1.40
CA CYS A 106 -10.74 6.39 0.87
C CYS A 106 -10.57 4.96 0.37
N LEU A 107 -9.46 4.66 -0.32
CA LEU A 107 -9.13 3.30 -0.72
C LEU A 107 -8.90 2.41 0.50
N ALA A 108 -8.15 2.87 1.50
CA ALA A 108 -7.94 2.11 2.72
C ALA A 108 -9.26 1.77 3.42
N ALA A 109 -10.14 2.76 3.61
CA ALA A 109 -11.45 2.54 4.22
C ALA A 109 -12.36 1.59 3.42
N HIS A 110 -12.19 1.53 2.11
CA HIS A 110 -12.96 0.63 1.25
C HIS A 110 -12.39 -0.79 1.22
N LEU A 111 -11.07 -0.92 1.28
CA LEU A 111 -10.37 -2.19 1.12
C LEU A 111 -10.09 -2.91 2.45
N LEU A 112 -9.95 -2.17 3.56
CA LEU A 112 -9.57 -2.73 4.84
C LEU A 112 -10.79 -2.87 5.77
N SER A 113 -10.78 -3.87 6.62
CA SER A 113 -11.83 -4.13 7.60
C SER A 113 -11.25 -4.55 8.95
N GLY A 114 -11.67 -3.87 10.02
CA GLY A 114 -11.32 -4.25 11.39
C GLY A 114 -9.83 -4.12 11.72
N ASP A 115 -9.39 -4.90 12.70
CA ASP A 115 -8.01 -4.92 13.20
C ASP A 115 -7.18 -6.00 12.45
N GLU A 116 -6.97 -5.81 11.17
CA GLU A 116 -6.13 -6.72 10.37
C GLU A 116 -4.67 -6.25 10.39
N PRO A 117 -3.67 -7.17 10.38
CA PRO A 117 -2.27 -6.81 10.27
C PRO A 117 -1.89 -6.50 8.81
N VAL A 118 -2.53 -5.48 8.21
CA VAL A 118 -2.32 -5.08 6.82
C VAL A 118 -1.56 -3.77 6.77
N HIS A 119 -0.44 -3.81 6.08
CA HIS A 119 0.32 -2.64 5.71
C HIS A 119 -0.02 -2.27 4.26
N LEU A 120 -0.80 -1.21 4.09
CA LEU A 120 -1.27 -0.75 2.78
C LEU A 120 -0.52 0.49 2.33
N GLU A 121 0.24 0.37 1.25
CA GLU A 121 0.86 1.51 0.58
C GLU A 121 0.03 1.89 -0.66
N VAL A 122 -0.43 3.15 -0.72
CA VAL A 122 -1.25 3.66 -1.82
C VAL A 122 -0.56 4.84 -2.48
N CYS A 123 -0.04 4.63 -3.67
CA CYS A 123 0.80 5.59 -4.37
C CYS A 123 0.29 5.90 -5.78
N ASN A 124 0.70 7.04 -6.36
CA ASN A 124 0.44 7.38 -7.76
C ASN A 124 1.44 6.70 -8.70
N THR A 125 2.64 6.43 -8.18
CA THR A 125 3.74 5.82 -8.93
C THR A 125 3.58 4.30 -8.90
N GLY A 126 3.83 3.62 -10.02
CA GLY A 126 3.87 2.16 -10.09
C GLY A 126 4.92 1.56 -9.17
N PHE A 127 4.71 0.32 -8.75
CA PHE A 127 5.56 -0.34 -7.75
C PHE A 127 7.06 -0.31 -8.13
N GLU A 128 7.41 -0.77 -9.32
CA GLU A 128 8.81 -0.86 -9.77
C GLU A 128 9.50 0.51 -9.85
N ASP A 129 8.79 1.51 -10.35
CA ASP A 129 9.28 2.88 -10.40
C ASP A 129 9.46 3.46 -8.99
N ASN A 130 8.54 3.16 -8.07
CA ASN A 130 8.62 3.64 -6.69
C ASN A 130 9.75 2.97 -5.90
N VAL A 131 10.01 1.68 -6.13
CA VAL A 131 11.21 0.99 -5.62
C VAL A 131 12.46 1.80 -5.98
N THR A 132 12.61 2.14 -7.26
CA THR A 132 13.75 2.91 -7.75
C THR A 132 13.82 4.32 -7.16
N GLN A 133 12.70 5.02 -7.11
CA GLN A 133 12.63 6.39 -6.58
C GLN A 133 12.95 6.45 -5.09
N ARG A 134 12.39 5.54 -4.30
CA ARG A 134 12.65 5.48 -2.85
C ARG A 134 14.10 5.11 -2.56
N LEU A 135 14.66 4.16 -3.31
CA LEU A 135 16.07 3.79 -3.18
C LEU A 135 16.99 4.99 -3.45
N GLN A 136 16.76 5.73 -4.53
CA GLN A 136 17.52 6.94 -4.84
C GLN A 136 17.35 8.02 -3.78
N GLY A 137 16.13 8.20 -3.29
CA GLY A 137 15.84 9.13 -2.20
C GLY A 137 16.51 8.75 -0.89
N ALA A 138 16.50 7.47 -0.54
CA ALA A 138 17.14 6.94 0.66
C ALA A 138 18.67 7.14 0.62
N LEU A 139 19.29 6.82 -0.52
CA LEU A 139 20.72 7.05 -0.73
C LEU A 139 21.10 8.53 -0.62
N ALA A 140 20.30 9.43 -1.17
CA ALA A 140 20.56 10.87 -1.12
C ALA A 140 20.45 11.45 0.30
N ARG A 141 19.64 10.82 1.16
CA ARG A 141 19.41 11.27 2.55
C ARG A 141 20.15 10.44 3.60
N GLU A 142 20.79 9.35 3.19
CA GLU A 142 21.37 8.36 4.10
C GLU A 142 20.36 7.82 5.12
N SER A 143 19.10 7.61 4.67
CA SER A 143 17.96 7.19 5.48
C SER A 143 17.28 6.03 4.78
N TYR A 144 17.51 4.80 5.24
CA TYR A 144 17.18 3.59 4.52
C TYR A 144 15.83 2.97 4.89
N GLU A 145 15.22 3.41 5.98
CA GLU A 145 13.94 2.91 6.50
C GLU A 145 12.76 3.13 5.52
N GLU A 146 12.92 4.06 4.56
CA GLU A 146 11.89 4.37 3.57
C GLU A 146 12.01 3.54 2.28
N ILE A 147 13.01 2.68 2.17
CA ILE A 147 13.20 1.81 1.00
C ILE A 147 12.01 0.85 0.92
N LEU A 148 11.41 0.74 -0.27
CA LEU A 148 10.41 -0.25 -0.57
C LEU A 148 11.10 -1.57 -0.93
N ASP A 149 10.71 -2.66 -0.30
CA ASP A 149 11.25 -3.99 -0.61
C ASP A 149 10.98 -4.34 -2.09
N PRO A 150 12.01 -4.54 -2.91
CA PRO A 150 11.84 -4.77 -4.34
C PRO A 150 11.28 -6.17 -4.67
N ARG A 151 11.16 -7.06 -3.68
CA ARG A 151 10.73 -8.44 -3.86
C ARG A 151 9.21 -8.54 -3.84
N GLY A 152 8.58 -7.94 -4.83
CA GLY A 152 7.12 -7.89 -4.97
C GLY A 152 6.57 -8.81 -6.06
N VAL A 153 5.29 -9.12 -5.95
CA VAL A 153 4.52 -9.92 -6.91
C VAL A 153 3.31 -9.13 -7.37
N CYS A 154 3.22 -8.86 -8.67
CA CYS A 154 2.07 -8.19 -9.27
C CYS A 154 0.88 -9.15 -9.38
N LEU A 155 -0.23 -8.79 -8.73
CA LEU A 155 -1.46 -9.58 -8.71
C LEU A 155 -2.57 -9.01 -9.58
N TRP A 156 -2.54 -7.69 -9.79
CA TRP A 156 -3.50 -6.95 -10.60
C TRP A 156 -2.78 -5.87 -11.39
N LEU A 157 -3.08 -5.77 -12.68
CA LEU A 157 -2.52 -4.75 -13.56
C LEU A 157 -3.55 -4.34 -14.61
N ASP A 158 -3.89 -3.06 -14.68
CA ASP A 158 -4.74 -2.44 -15.70
C ASP A 158 -6.01 -3.26 -16.00
N GLY A 159 -6.78 -3.58 -14.96
CA GLY A 159 -8.03 -4.33 -15.10
C GLY A 159 -7.86 -5.85 -15.27
N ARG A 160 -6.66 -6.39 -15.01
CA ARG A 160 -6.37 -7.82 -15.21
C ARG A 160 -5.76 -8.47 -13.98
N ARG A 161 -6.44 -9.49 -13.48
CA ARG A 161 -5.93 -10.37 -12.42
C ARG A 161 -4.88 -11.34 -12.95
N SER A 162 -3.77 -11.50 -12.26
CA SER A 162 -2.70 -12.43 -12.59
C SER A 162 -2.94 -13.81 -11.95
N THR A 163 -3.72 -14.67 -12.59
CA THR A 163 -3.99 -16.03 -12.09
C THR A 163 -2.70 -16.82 -11.83
N SER A 164 -1.71 -16.70 -12.73
CA SER A 164 -0.43 -17.40 -12.59
C SER A 164 0.39 -16.91 -11.39
N ALA A 165 0.30 -15.65 -11.03
CA ALA A 165 0.97 -15.12 -9.84
C ALA A 165 0.33 -15.68 -8.56
N PHE A 166 -1.00 -15.72 -8.48
CA PHE A 166 -1.70 -16.35 -7.38
C PHE A 166 -1.38 -17.83 -7.23
N GLU A 167 -1.35 -18.59 -8.34
CA GLU A 167 -0.97 -20.01 -8.33
C GLU A 167 0.43 -20.21 -7.76
N LYS A 168 1.40 -19.42 -8.22
CA LYS A 168 2.78 -19.49 -7.72
C LYS A 168 2.92 -19.11 -6.25
N LEU A 169 2.17 -18.07 -5.82
CA LEU A 169 2.12 -17.70 -4.41
C LEU A 169 1.58 -18.85 -3.56
N ARG A 170 0.44 -19.44 -3.93
CA ARG A 170 -0.16 -20.57 -3.19
C ARG A 170 0.77 -21.78 -3.10
N ASN A 171 1.44 -22.10 -4.20
CA ASN A 171 2.31 -23.26 -4.28
C ASN A 171 3.70 -23.02 -3.66
N GLY A 172 4.03 -21.78 -3.23
CA GLY A 172 5.37 -21.43 -2.75
C GLY A 172 6.45 -21.59 -3.83
N GLU A 173 6.11 -21.35 -5.10
CA GLU A 173 7.01 -21.53 -6.24
C GLU A 173 7.85 -20.29 -6.56
N LEU A 174 7.61 -19.19 -5.85
CA LEU A 174 8.38 -17.96 -6.04
C LEU A 174 9.70 -18.04 -5.28
N VAL A 175 10.77 -17.70 -5.96
CA VAL A 175 12.12 -17.65 -5.37
C VAL A 175 12.66 -16.23 -5.53
N PHE A 176 12.94 -15.62 -4.42
CA PHE A 176 13.53 -14.29 -4.38
C PHE A 176 14.96 -14.33 -3.85
N PRO A 177 15.81 -13.38 -4.25
CA PRO A 177 17.08 -13.17 -3.58
C PRO A 177 16.87 -12.71 -2.14
N THR A 178 17.91 -12.73 -1.32
CA THR A 178 17.88 -12.04 -0.04
C THR A 178 17.69 -10.54 -0.26
N LEU A 179 17.21 -9.79 0.75
CA LEU A 179 17.03 -8.36 0.58
C LEU A 179 18.35 -7.63 0.25
N PRO A 180 19.48 -7.92 0.94
CA PRO A 180 20.78 -7.37 0.51
C PRO A 180 21.13 -7.69 -0.94
N ASP A 181 20.98 -8.94 -1.39
CA ASP A 181 21.27 -9.30 -2.77
C ASP A 181 20.38 -8.57 -3.77
N ALA A 182 19.08 -8.40 -3.45
CA ALA A 182 18.16 -7.62 -4.28
C ALA A 182 18.57 -6.14 -4.38
N LEU A 183 19.02 -5.55 -3.28
CA LEU A 183 19.52 -4.17 -3.24
C LEU A 183 20.87 -4.02 -3.97
N GLU A 184 21.77 -5.01 -3.89
CA GLU A 184 22.99 -5.05 -4.71
C GLU A 184 22.65 -5.08 -6.22
N MET A 185 21.63 -5.88 -6.61
CA MET A 185 21.15 -5.91 -8.01
C MET A 185 20.61 -4.56 -8.48
N LEU A 186 20.11 -3.72 -7.58
CA LEU A 186 19.66 -2.36 -7.84
C LEU A 186 20.79 -1.30 -7.78
N GLY A 187 22.02 -1.73 -7.53
CA GLY A 187 23.22 -0.91 -7.65
C GLY A 187 23.83 -0.42 -6.35
N LEU A 188 23.38 -0.89 -5.19
CA LEU A 188 24.07 -0.62 -3.93
C LEU A 188 25.36 -1.45 -3.87
N ASP A 189 26.37 -0.92 -3.17
CA ASP A 189 27.47 -1.78 -2.77
C ASP A 189 27.04 -2.69 -1.61
N ARG A 190 27.83 -3.73 -1.37
CA ARG A 190 27.47 -4.77 -0.40
C ARG A 190 27.26 -4.24 1.04
N GLU A 191 28.06 -3.27 1.46
CA GLU A 191 27.97 -2.70 2.80
C GLU A 191 26.70 -1.85 2.93
N GLN A 192 26.43 -1.02 1.93
CA GLN A 192 25.20 -0.23 1.84
C GLN A 192 23.96 -1.13 1.76
N ALA A 193 24.00 -2.19 0.95
CA ALA A 193 22.89 -3.13 0.80
C ALA A 193 22.55 -3.84 2.12
N GLN A 194 23.57 -4.25 2.89
CA GLN A 194 23.35 -4.87 4.20
C GLN A 194 22.78 -3.84 5.19
N GLN A 195 23.35 -2.65 5.26
CA GLN A 195 22.85 -1.59 6.14
C GLN A 195 21.40 -1.19 5.82
N ALA A 196 21.09 -1.11 4.52
CA ALA A 196 19.75 -0.80 4.07
C ALA A 196 18.75 -1.91 4.39
N ALA A 197 19.14 -3.17 4.21
CA ALA A 197 18.29 -4.31 4.56
C ALA A 197 17.99 -4.35 6.07
N ASP A 198 19.02 -4.17 6.92
CA ASP A 198 18.85 -4.13 8.37
C ASP A 198 17.89 -2.99 8.79
N ALA A 199 17.98 -1.82 8.14
CA ALA A 199 17.09 -0.69 8.44
C ALA A 199 15.63 -0.95 8.02
N VAL A 200 15.41 -1.57 6.85
CA VAL A 200 14.07 -1.95 6.38
C VAL A 200 13.45 -3.01 7.29
N GLU A 201 14.20 -4.04 7.67
CA GLU A 201 13.72 -5.07 8.58
C GLU A 201 13.36 -4.47 9.95
N GLN A 202 14.25 -3.67 10.52
CA GLN A 202 13.98 -2.98 11.80
C GLN A 202 12.76 -2.06 11.73
N PHE A 203 12.54 -1.39 10.61
CA PHE A 203 11.37 -0.55 10.42
C PHE A 203 10.07 -1.37 10.34
N ARG A 204 10.10 -2.51 9.64
CA ARG A 204 8.96 -3.42 9.58
C ARG A 204 8.60 -4.01 10.93
N ASP A 205 9.58 -4.43 11.70
CA ASP A 205 9.38 -4.98 13.06
C ASP A 205 8.74 -3.98 14.04
N GLN A 206 8.82 -2.68 13.76
CA GLN A 206 8.21 -1.63 14.59
C GLN A 206 6.76 -1.33 14.17
N GLN A 207 6.30 -1.87 13.06
CA GLN A 207 4.92 -1.68 12.62
C GLN A 207 4.01 -2.67 13.35
N ASP A 208 2.88 -2.18 13.85
CA ASP A 208 1.89 -3.00 14.55
C ASP A 208 0.48 -2.66 14.04
N GLY A 209 -0.30 -3.70 13.78
CA GLY A 209 -1.67 -3.57 13.30
C GLY A 209 -1.79 -3.01 11.88
N ILE A 210 -2.80 -2.16 11.64
CA ILE A 210 -3.04 -1.53 10.35
C ILE A 210 -2.14 -0.31 10.18
N SER A 211 -1.45 -0.25 9.06
CA SER A 211 -0.79 0.99 8.63
C SER A 211 -1.16 1.36 7.20
N VAL A 212 -1.32 2.66 6.95
CA VAL A 212 -1.65 3.20 5.62
C VAL A 212 -0.66 4.29 5.26
N ARG A 213 0.07 4.10 4.17
CA ARG A 213 1.00 5.09 3.63
C ARG A 213 0.53 5.58 2.25
N GLY A 214 0.89 6.78 1.88
CA GLY A 214 0.59 7.37 0.56
C GLY A 214 1.71 8.26 0.06
N ASP A 215 1.60 8.76 -1.16
CA ASP A 215 2.61 9.65 -1.80
C ASP A 215 2.84 10.96 -1.05
N VAL A 216 1.88 11.40 -0.30
CA VAL A 216 2.03 12.60 0.51
C VAL A 216 2.78 12.21 1.77
N VAL A 217 4.07 12.37 1.65
CA VAL A 217 5.08 12.47 2.69
C VAL A 217 4.54 12.42 4.11
N SER A 218 5.04 11.46 4.83
CA SER A 218 5.37 11.50 6.26
C SER A 218 4.41 12.31 7.10
N GLY A 219 3.51 11.64 7.74
CA GLY A 219 2.70 12.24 8.77
C GLY A 219 1.51 11.42 9.18
N PHE A 220 1.58 10.10 9.17
CA PHE A 220 0.76 9.35 10.07
C PHE A 220 1.41 9.49 11.46
N ILE A 221 1.13 10.63 12.08
CA ILE A 221 1.35 10.78 13.51
C ILE A 221 0.07 10.22 14.12
N PRO A 222 0.13 9.14 14.89
CA PRO A 222 -0.96 8.78 15.79
C PRO A 222 -1.22 10.00 16.67
N ASP A 223 -2.44 10.52 16.69
CA ASP A 223 -2.79 11.66 17.52
C ASP A 223 -2.84 11.27 18.98
N ASP A 224 -1.75 11.51 19.69
CA ASP A 224 -1.76 11.80 21.12
C ASP A 224 -1.72 13.33 21.40
N ALA A 225 -2.25 14.13 20.50
CA ALA A 225 -2.26 15.59 20.65
C ALA A 225 -3.67 16.17 20.60
N THR A 226 -4.58 15.67 21.43
CA THR A 226 -5.79 16.41 21.80
C THR A 226 -5.95 16.41 23.30
N SER A 227 -5.13 17.13 23.98
CA SER A 227 -5.51 17.79 25.23
C SER A 227 -4.45 18.85 25.55
N ASP A 228 -4.67 20.05 25.14
CA ASP A 228 -4.62 21.18 26.07
C ASP A 228 -4.63 22.51 25.31
N GLY A 229 -5.52 23.40 25.69
CA GLY A 229 -5.32 24.80 25.32
C GLY A 229 -6.55 25.57 24.87
N MET A 230 -7.68 25.38 25.53
CA MET A 230 -8.59 26.53 25.71
C MET A 230 -8.04 27.43 26.80
N ARG A 231 -7.56 28.60 26.41
CA ARG A 231 -7.77 29.87 27.13
C ARG A 231 -7.71 31.05 26.18
#